data_bb7d41feda842caaa89bf85c35f0a20b
#
_entry.id   bb7d41feda842caaa89bf85c35f0a20b
#
_cell.length_a   1.000
_cell.length_b   1.000
_cell.length_c   1.000
_cell.angle_alpha   90.00
_cell.angle_beta   90.00
_cell.angle_gamma   90.00
#
_symmetry.space_group_name_H-M   'P 1'
#
loop_
_entity.id
_entity.type
_entity.pdbx_description
1 polymer ?
#
loop_
_entity_poly.entity_id
_entity_poly.type
_entity_poly.pdbx_seq_one_letter_code
_entity_poly.pdbx_strand_id
1 'polypeptide(L)'
;INKIIEVCNISLKQKNILQKYINENTLRNIDYLKELLINLPKPPFEDSFEARLPELSKEFHPQRNGEAKPADYYPFSRKKVWWKCEYNHPWESTISNRTNGNGCPYCSRKAVGYGNDFETTHPTIAVEWHPSKNINKHPSDFVSGSHYKAWWICPNGHEYESLIGERTSGGGCSYCDGKKIGQGNDFETKFSELA
;
A
#
# COMPACT_ATOMS: atom_id res chain seq x y z
N ILE A 1 16.12 26.24 -14.76
CA ILE A 1 16.42 27.07 -13.57
C ILE A 1 16.18 28.56 -13.91
N ASN A 2 16.75 29.13 -15.01
CA ASN A 2 16.54 30.52 -15.38
C ASN A 2 15.04 30.87 -15.51
N LYS A 3 14.24 30.00 -16.14
CA LYS A 3 12.79 30.16 -16.25
C LYS A 3 12.07 30.15 -14.87
N ILE A 4 12.61 29.41 -13.90
CA ILE A 4 12.11 29.39 -12.50
C ILE A 4 12.35 30.75 -11.83
N ILE A 5 13.53 31.36 -12.05
CA ILE A 5 13.89 32.66 -11.49
C ILE A 5 12.99 33.77 -12.04
N GLU A 6 12.58 33.67 -13.30
CA GLU A 6 11.75 34.69 -13.97
C GLU A 6 10.26 34.59 -13.58
N VAL A 7 9.75 33.37 -13.43
CA VAL A 7 8.30 33.13 -13.20
C VAL A 7 7.92 33.14 -11.73
N CYS A 8 8.86 32.86 -10.83
CA CYS A 8 8.58 32.73 -9.41
C CYS A 8 8.99 33.99 -8.66
N ASN A 9 8.08 34.54 -7.86
CA ASN A 9 8.35 35.66 -6.97
C ASN A 9 9.15 35.18 -5.74
N ILE A 10 10.37 34.65 -6.00
CA ILE A 10 11.27 34.10 -4.99
C ILE A 10 12.08 35.20 -4.32
N SER A 11 12.39 35.03 -3.04
CA SER A 11 13.18 36.02 -2.28
C SER A 11 14.57 36.21 -2.88
N LEU A 12 15.18 37.37 -2.63
CA LEU A 12 16.54 37.67 -3.09
C LEU A 12 17.56 36.63 -2.64
N LYS A 13 17.42 36.11 -1.43
CA LYS A 13 18.25 35.01 -0.88
C LYS A 13 18.14 33.73 -1.70
N GLN A 14 16.94 33.37 -2.11
CA GLN A 14 16.68 32.19 -2.94
C GLN A 14 17.20 32.36 -4.36
N LYS A 15 17.08 33.59 -4.95
CA LYS A 15 17.68 33.91 -6.26
C LYS A 15 19.18 33.72 -6.25
N ASN A 16 19.86 34.22 -5.22
CA ASN A 16 21.31 34.12 -5.09
C ASN A 16 21.79 32.65 -4.97
N ILE A 17 21.04 31.83 -4.24
CA ILE A 17 21.33 30.40 -4.12
C ILE A 17 21.17 29.69 -5.46
N LEU A 18 20.06 29.93 -6.16
CA LEU A 18 19.81 29.35 -7.48
C LEU A 18 20.85 29.81 -8.50
N GLN A 19 21.25 31.07 -8.48
CA GLN A 19 22.28 31.60 -9.36
C GLN A 19 23.66 30.94 -9.09
N LYS A 20 23.98 30.68 -7.82
CA LYS A 20 25.19 29.94 -7.44
C LYS A 20 25.20 28.53 -8.03
N TYR A 21 24.07 27.80 -7.96
CA TYR A 21 23.93 26.47 -8.58
C TYR A 21 24.08 26.49 -10.10
N ILE A 22 23.56 27.53 -10.76
CA ILE A 22 23.71 27.73 -12.22
C ILE A 22 25.21 27.91 -12.57
N ASN A 23 25.91 28.78 -11.85
CA ASN A 23 27.29 29.13 -12.14
C ASN A 23 28.26 27.99 -11.84
N GLU A 24 27.98 27.19 -10.82
CA GLU A 24 28.84 26.06 -10.42
C GLU A 24 28.58 24.79 -11.22
N ASN A 25 27.50 24.75 -12.02
CA ASN A 25 27.01 23.59 -12.77
C ASN A 25 27.00 22.28 -11.94
N THR A 26 26.80 22.41 -10.61
CA THR A 26 26.82 21.32 -9.64
C THR A 26 25.55 21.30 -8.83
N LEU A 27 24.75 20.25 -8.99
CA LEU A 27 23.59 19.96 -8.14
C LEU A 27 24.05 19.32 -6.81
N ARG A 28 24.71 20.11 -5.95
CA ARG A 28 25.25 19.62 -4.67
C ARG A 28 24.18 19.30 -3.61
N ASN A 29 22.98 19.86 -3.75
CA ASN A 29 21.89 19.63 -2.79
C ASN A 29 20.55 19.48 -3.52
N ILE A 30 20.34 18.30 -4.09
CA ILE A 30 19.10 17.92 -4.76
C ILE A 30 17.89 18.02 -3.81
N ASP A 31 18.07 17.73 -2.51
CA ASP A 31 16.97 17.76 -1.55
C ASP A 31 16.51 19.18 -1.25
N TYR A 32 17.44 20.12 -1.15
CA TYR A 32 17.10 21.54 -1.01
C TYR A 32 16.41 22.09 -2.27
N LEU A 33 16.85 21.69 -3.47
CA LEU A 33 16.17 22.05 -4.70
C LEU A 33 14.73 21.48 -4.75
N LYS A 34 14.56 20.22 -4.29
CA LYS A 34 13.22 19.62 -4.17
C LYS A 34 12.33 20.37 -3.19
N GLU A 35 12.86 20.82 -2.05
CA GLU A 35 12.10 21.64 -1.09
C GLU A 35 11.70 23.01 -1.67
N LEU A 36 12.59 23.65 -2.43
CA LEU A 36 12.26 24.88 -3.14
C LEU A 36 11.14 24.65 -4.16
N LEU A 37 11.21 23.58 -4.95
CA LEU A 37 10.24 23.23 -5.97
C LEU A 37 8.85 22.94 -5.37
N ILE A 38 8.79 22.34 -4.16
CA ILE A 38 7.54 22.07 -3.44
C ILE A 38 6.84 23.37 -3.01
N ASN A 39 7.60 24.42 -2.73
CA ASN A 39 7.09 25.71 -2.26
C ASN A 39 6.83 26.72 -3.39
N LEU A 40 7.06 26.33 -4.65
CA LEU A 40 6.74 27.18 -5.79
C LEU A 40 5.22 27.31 -5.98
N PRO A 41 4.73 28.45 -6.50
CA PRO A 41 3.39 28.54 -7.04
C PRO A 41 3.19 27.49 -8.16
N LYS A 42 1.95 27.30 -8.61
CA LYS A 42 1.59 26.32 -9.63
C LYS A 42 2.63 26.25 -10.76
N PRO A 43 2.98 25.04 -11.23
CA PRO A 43 3.91 24.88 -12.33
C PRO A 43 3.36 25.50 -13.62
N PRO A 44 4.23 25.90 -14.57
CA PRO A 44 3.82 26.03 -15.96
C PRO A 44 3.18 24.73 -16.44
N PHE A 45 2.17 24.81 -17.32
CA PHE A 45 1.43 23.61 -17.73
C PHE A 45 2.35 22.51 -18.26
N GLU A 46 3.34 22.84 -19.09
CA GLU A 46 4.30 21.91 -19.68
C GLU A 46 5.15 21.15 -18.65
N ASP A 47 5.31 21.69 -17.43
CA ASP A 47 6.06 21.07 -16.33
C ASP A 47 5.14 20.45 -15.26
N SER A 48 3.82 20.56 -15.45
CA SER A 48 2.83 20.04 -14.52
C SER A 48 2.77 18.51 -14.52
N PHE A 49 2.22 17.96 -13.44
CA PHE A 49 1.90 16.55 -13.33
C PHE A 49 0.98 16.06 -14.45
N GLU A 50 0.00 16.89 -14.85
CA GLU A 50 -0.94 16.57 -15.93
C GLU A 50 -0.23 16.42 -17.27
N ALA A 51 0.61 17.38 -17.64
CA ALA A 51 1.31 17.39 -18.92
C ALA A 51 2.39 16.31 -19.00
N ARG A 52 3.12 16.07 -17.89
CA ARG A 52 4.24 15.11 -17.85
C ARG A 52 3.80 13.64 -17.70
N LEU A 53 2.66 13.41 -17.07
CA LEU A 53 2.13 12.07 -16.76
C LEU A 53 0.63 12.00 -17.01
N PRO A 54 0.17 12.22 -18.27
CA PRO A 54 -1.25 12.34 -18.59
C PRO A 54 -2.07 11.10 -18.23
N GLU A 55 -1.53 9.90 -18.42
CA GLU A 55 -2.24 8.67 -18.07
C GLU A 55 -2.44 8.55 -16.54
N LEU A 56 -1.42 8.88 -15.77
CA LEU A 56 -1.51 8.85 -14.31
C LEU A 56 -2.43 9.95 -13.77
N SER A 57 -2.49 11.09 -14.44
CA SER A 57 -3.36 12.20 -14.05
C SER A 57 -4.85 11.87 -14.14
N LYS A 58 -5.25 10.90 -14.98
CA LYS A 58 -6.64 10.41 -15.09
C LYS A 58 -7.12 9.72 -13.80
N GLU A 59 -6.19 9.21 -12.99
CA GLU A 59 -6.52 8.63 -11.68
C GLU A 59 -6.71 9.68 -10.58
N PHE A 60 -6.48 10.96 -10.85
CA PHE A 60 -6.74 12.03 -9.89
C PHE A 60 -8.25 12.10 -9.60
N HIS A 61 -8.63 12.00 -8.31
CA HIS A 61 -10.04 11.85 -7.97
C HIS A 61 -10.85 13.10 -8.33
N PRO A 62 -11.89 13.00 -9.18
CA PRO A 62 -12.53 14.18 -9.79
C PRO A 62 -13.28 15.09 -8.80
N GLN A 63 -13.65 14.58 -7.61
CA GLN A 63 -14.52 15.31 -6.68
C GLN A 63 -13.89 15.52 -5.30
N ARG A 64 -12.93 14.67 -4.87
CA ARG A 64 -12.42 14.70 -3.49
C ARG A 64 -11.25 15.68 -3.29
N ASN A 65 -10.73 16.25 -4.36
CA ASN A 65 -9.63 17.20 -4.31
C ASN A 65 -10.10 18.67 -4.33
N GLY A 66 -11.41 18.92 -4.13
CA GLY A 66 -11.97 20.26 -4.22
C GLY A 66 -11.74 20.88 -5.60
N GLU A 67 -11.24 22.11 -5.65
CA GLU A 67 -10.92 22.81 -6.89
C GLU A 67 -9.54 22.47 -7.48
N ALA A 68 -8.73 21.70 -6.75
CA ALA A 68 -7.38 21.36 -7.18
C ALA A 68 -7.40 20.44 -8.41
N LYS A 69 -6.50 20.72 -9.35
CA LYS A 69 -6.34 19.99 -10.61
C LYS A 69 -4.97 19.38 -10.73
N PRO A 70 -4.78 18.31 -11.52
CA PRO A 70 -3.45 17.74 -11.77
C PRO A 70 -2.43 18.76 -12.27
N ALA A 71 -2.88 19.74 -13.08
CA ALA A 71 -2.04 20.83 -13.57
C ALA A 71 -1.50 21.77 -12.48
N ASP A 72 -2.05 21.73 -11.27
CA ASP A 72 -1.60 22.57 -10.16
C ASP A 72 -0.34 22.05 -9.45
N TYR A 73 0.16 20.87 -9.84
CA TYR A 73 1.23 20.17 -9.14
C TYR A 73 2.37 19.79 -10.06
N TYR A 74 3.59 19.75 -9.49
CA TYR A 74 4.74 19.09 -10.13
C TYR A 74 4.66 17.56 -9.98
N PRO A 75 5.24 16.76 -10.91
CA PRO A 75 5.19 15.28 -10.89
C PRO A 75 5.68 14.64 -9.58
N PHE A 76 6.63 15.26 -8.88
CA PHE A 76 7.22 14.75 -7.64
C PHE A 76 6.74 15.50 -6.39
N SER A 77 5.60 16.19 -6.48
CA SER A 77 5.03 16.91 -5.34
C SER A 77 4.73 15.96 -4.17
N ARG A 78 5.10 16.38 -2.95
CA ARG A 78 4.77 15.68 -1.70
C ARG A 78 3.35 15.97 -1.19
N LYS A 79 2.58 16.76 -1.93
CA LYS A 79 1.17 17.02 -1.58
C LYS A 79 0.38 15.73 -1.66
N LYS A 80 -0.39 15.44 -0.60
CA LYS A 80 -1.39 14.37 -0.60
C LYS A 80 -2.61 14.83 -1.36
N VAL A 81 -3.09 13.97 -2.22
CA VAL A 81 -4.31 14.14 -3.00
C VAL A 81 -5.08 12.83 -3.02
N TRP A 82 -6.35 12.92 -3.34
CA TRP A 82 -7.20 11.76 -3.56
C TRP A 82 -7.03 11.21 -4.96
N TRP A 83 -6.93 9.92 -5.04
CA TRP A 83 -6.82 9.12 -6.26
C TRP A 83 -8.03 8.20 -6.42
N LYS A 84 -8.27 7.74 -7.62
CA LYS A 84 -9.31 6.78 -7.95
C LYS A 84 -8.81 5.85 -9.05
N CYS A 85 -8.67 4.55 -8.78
CA CYS A 85 -8.25 3.57 -9.78
C CYS A 85 -9.40 3.17 -10.73
N GLU A 86 -9.09 2.37 -11.74
CA GLU A 86 -10.05 1.81 -12.71
C GLU A 86 -11.21 1.03 -12.06
N TYR A 87 -10.95 0.40 -10.90
CA TYR A 87 -11.97 -0.30 -10.11
C TYR A 87 -12.74 0.63 -9.15
N ASN A 88 -12.62 1.94 -9.31
CA ASN A 88 -13.29 2.96 -8.49
C ASN A 88 -12.87 2.99 -7.01
N HIS A 89 -11.78 2.39 -6.61
CA HIS A 89 -11.30 2.51 -5.23
C HIS A 89 -10.69 3.90 -5.01
N PRO A 90 -11.23 4.72 -4.08
CA PRO A 90 -10.63 5.99 -3.71
C PRO A 90 -9.58 5.79 -2.60
N TRP A 91 -8.45 6.49 -2.70
CA TRP A 91 -7.43 6.52 -1.63
C TRP A 91 -6.63 7.82 -1.67
N GLU A 92 -5.98 8.12 -0.56
CA GLU A 92 -5.04 9.23 -0.47
C GLU A 92 -3.59 8.77 -0.65
N SER A 93 -2.84 9.50 -1.45
CA SER A 93 -1.40 9.31 -1.60
C SER A 93 -0.75 10.62 -2.07
N THR A 94 0.56 10.77 -1.82
CA THR A 94 1.30 11.87 -2.42
C THR A 94 1.46 11.67 -3.93
N ILE A 95 1.54 12.76 -4.67
CA ILE A 95 1.80 12.71 -6.12
C ILE A 95 3.14 12.00 -6.36
N SER A 96 4.16 12.31 -5.56
CA SER A 96 5.47 11.64 -5.63
C SER A 96 5.36 10.11 -5.48
N ASN A 97 4.56 9.59 -4.56
CA ASN A 97 4.36 8.14 -4.42
C ASN A 97 3.75 7.52 -5.67
N ARG A 98 2.75 8.18 -6.25
CA ARG A 98 2.12 7.72 -7.49
C ARG A 98 3.09 7.76 -8.66
N THR A 99 3.84 8.84 -8.80
CA THR A 99 4.88 9.01 -9.84
C THR A 99 5.97 7.94 -9.74
N ASN A 100 6.30 7.50 -8.52
CA ASN A 100 7.24 6.40 -8.25
C ASN A 100 6.64 5.00 -8.45
N GLY A 101 5.43 4.88 -9.03
CA GLY A 101 4.82 3.61 -9.39
C GLY A 101 4.01 2.92 -8.28
N ASN A 102 3.82 3.55 -7.11
CA ASN A 102 2.96 2.96 -6.09
C ASN A 102 1.49 3.09 -6.48
N GLY A 103 0.82 1.96 -6.72
CA GLY A 103 -0.57 1.87 -7.15
C GLY A 103 -1.59 1.98 -6.02
N CYS A 104 -2.83 1.63 -6.36
CA CYS A 104 -3.94 1.53 -5.42
C CYS A 104 -3.62 0.49 -4.33
N PRO A 105 -3.71 0.84 -3.02
CA PRO A 105 -3.40 -0.08 -1.93
C PRO A 105 -4.38 -1.25 -1.84
N TYR A 106 -5.61 -1.08 -2.29
CA TYR A 106 -6.62 -2.13 -2.31
C TYR A 106 -6.36 -3.14 -3.44
N CYS A 107 -6.08 -2.68 -4.66
CA CYS A 107 -5.72 -3.56 -5.78
C CYS A 107 -4.42 -4.32 -5.51
N SER A 108 -3.45 -3.69 -4.86
CA SER A 108 -2.18 -4.31 -4.49
C SER A 108 -2.23 -5.13 -3.19
N ARG A 109 -3.40 -5.28 -2.58
CA ARG A 109 -3.63 -6.00 -1.30
C ARG A 109 -2.77 -5.50 -0.13
N LYS A 110 -2.37 -4.22 -0.14
CA LYS A 110 -1.67 -3.55 0.97
C LYS A 110 -2.64 -3.00 2.02
N ALA A 111 -3.90 -2.83 1.65
CA ALA A 111 -4.98 -2.39 2.54
C ALA A 111 -6.22 -3.24 2.32
N VAL A 112 -6.96 -3.47 3.41
CA VAL A 112 -8.25 -4.18 3.40
C VAL A 112 -9.36 -3.25 2.94
N GLY A 113 -10.26 -3.74 2.12
CA GLY A 113 -11.46 -3.03 1.68
C GLY A 113 -11.90 -3.42 0.28
N TYR A 114 -13.12 -3.05 -0.06
CA TYR A 114 -13.70 -3.29 -1.39
C TYR A 114 -13.71 -4.77 -1.81
N GLY A 115 -13.92 -5.69 -0.85
CA GLY A 115 -14.04 -7.12 -1.12
C GLY A 115 -12.72 -7.86 -1.34
N ASN A 116 -11.58 -7.25 -0.98
CA ASN A 116 -10.27 -7.91 -1.05
C ASN A 116 -9.83 -8.56 0.27
N ASP A 117 -10.71 -8.52 1.29
CA ASP A 117 -10.45 -9.14 2.58
C ASP A 117 -10.40 -10.67 2.48
N PHE A 118 -9.78 -11.28 3.50
CA PHE A 118 -9.57 -12.72 3.53
C PHE A 118 -10.88 -13.51 3.62
N GLU A 119 -11.86 -13.02 4.37
CA GLU A 119 -13.16 -13.68 4.51
C GLU A 119 -13.89 -13.76 3.16
N THR A 120 -13.92 -12.65 2.41
CA THR A 120 -14.53 -12.58 1.09
C THR A 120 -13.78 -13.39 0.04
N THR A 121 -12.45 -13.34 0.05
CA THR A 121 -11.63 -13.97 -1.00
C THR A 121 -11.38 -15.45 -0.78
N HIS A 122 -11.44 -15.93 0.47
CA HIS A 122 -11.16 -17.33 0.85
C HIS A 122 -12.17 -17.84 1.88
N PRO A 123 -13.48 -17.84 1.59
CA PRO A 123 -14.52 -18.18 2.56
C PRO A 123 -14.38 -19.60 3.11
N THR A 124 -13.92 -20.55 2.29
CA THR A 124 -13.73 -21.95 2.71
C THR A 124 -12.61 -22.12 3.75
N ILE A 125 -11.62 -21.24 3.76
CA ILE A 125 -10.56 -21.22 4.77
C ILE A 125 -10.98 -20.38 5.97
N ALA A 126 -11.73 -19.29 5.73
CA ALA A 126 -12.17 -18.38 6.78
C ALA A 126 -13.08 -19.05 7.82
N VAL A 127 -13.84 -20.07 7.43
CA VAL A 127 -14.68 -20.85 8.38
C VAL A 127 -13.85 -21.63 9.40
N GLU A 128 -12.57 -21.91 9.13
CA GLU A 128 -11.65 -22.52 10.08
C GLU A 128 -11.07 -21.52 11.09
N TRP A 129 -11.42 -20.24 11.02
CA TRP A 129 -10.98 -19.22 11.98
C TRP A 129 -11.47 -19.56 13.38
N HIS A 130 -10.52 -19.62 14.35
CA HIS A 130 -10.88 -20.03 15.70
C HIS A 130 -11.82 -19.01 16.37
N PRO A 131 -12.99 -19.43 16.87
CA PRO A 131 -14.05 -18.51 17.28
C PRO A 131 -13.72 -17.66 18.51
N SER A 132 -12.79 -18.10 19.38
CA SER A 132 -12.49 -17.40 20.63
C SER A 132 -11.02 -17.03 20.85
N LYS A 133 -10.06 -17.68 20.16
CA LYS A 133 -8.62 -17.43 20.41
C LYS A 133 -8.07 -16.22 19.67
N ASN A 134 -8.73 -15.75 18.63
CA ASN A 134 -8.33 -14.55 17.86
C ASN A 134 -8.97 -13.29 18.41
N ILE A 135 -8.74 -12.97 19.67
CA ILE A 135 -9.39 -11.91 20.42
C ILE A 135 -9.48 -10.60 19.62
N ASN A 136 -10.71 -10.09 19.42
CA ASN A 136 -11.00 -8.85 18.69
C ASN A 136 -10.44 -8.79 17.26
N LYS A 137 -10.26 -9.94 16.61
CA LYS A 137 -9.82 -10.05 15.22
C LYS A 137 -10.76 -10.95 14.43
N HIS A 138 -11.12 -10.48 13.24
CA HIS A 138 -12.00 -11.19 12.30
C HIS A 138 -11.26 -11.46 10.99
N PRO A 139 -11.64 -12.50 10.22
CA PRO A 139 -11.07 -12.75 8.91
C PRO A 139 -11.15 -11.55 7.96
N SER A 140 -12.23 -10.76 8.06
CA SER A 140 -12.45 -9.53 7.29
C SER A 140 -11.49 -8.38 7.62
N ASP A 141 -10.70 -8.47 8.71
CA ASP A 141 -9.71 -7.45 9.04
C ASP A 141 -8.41 -7.59 8.24
N PHE A 142 -8.25 -8.67 7.48
CA PHE A 142 -6.98 -9.02 6.84
C PHE A 142 -7.12 -9.27 5.35
N VAL A 143 -6.04 -9.05 4.62
CA VAL A 143 -5.91 -9.54 3.24
C VAL A 143 -5.36 -10.98 3.24
N SER A 144 -5.62 -11.73 2.17
CA SER A 144 -5.22 -13.14 2.04
C SER A 144 -3.71 -13.41 2.19
N GLY A 145 -2.85 -12.44 1.81
CA GLY A 145 -1.39 -12.55 1.97
C GLY A 145 -0.84 -12.06 3.31
N SER A 146 -1.70 -11.82 4.31
CA SER A 146 -1.28 -11.26 5.59
C SER A 146 -0.31 -12.18 6.35
N HIS A 147 0.73 -11.58 6.94
CA HIS A 147 1.66 -12.26 7.87
C HIS A 147 1.13 -12.31 9.31
N TYR A 148 -0.15 -11.99 9.51
CA TYR A 148 -0.77 -12.16 10.82
C TYR A 148 -0.87 -13.65 11.17
N LYS A 149 -0.40 -14.02 12.37
CA LYS A 149 -0.46 -15.38 12.90
C LYS A 149 -1.78 -15.54 13.64
N ALA A 150 -2.67 -16.35 13.09
CA ALA A 150 -3.99 -16.59 13.63
C ALA A 150 -4.11 -18.01 14.21
N TRP A 151 -5.09 -18.17 15.10
CA TRP A 151 -5.56 -19.47 15.56
C TRP A 151 -6.61 -20.03 14.61
N TRP A 152 -6.51 -21.31 14.35
CA TRP A 152 -7.36 -22.07 13.45
C TRP A 152 -7.92 -23.30 14.13
N ILE A 153 -9.10 -23.75 13.68
CA ILE A 153 -9.66 -25.05 14.02
C ILE A 153 -9.98 -25.79 12.72
N CYS A 154 -9.29 -26.90 12.45
CA CYS A 154 -9.55 -27.66 11.24
C CYS A 154 -10.84 -28.50 11.35
N PRO A 155 -11.36 -29.06 10.24
CA PRO A 155 -12.57 -29.94 10.28
C PRO A 155 -12.46 -31.15 11.19
N ASN A 156 -11.22 -31.61 11.50
CA ASN A 156 -10.97 -32.69 12.45
C ASN A 156 -10.85 -32.21 13.91
N GLY A 157 -11.12 -30.92 14.18
CA GLY A 157 -11.11 -30.35 15.52
C GLY A 157 -9.73 -30.00 16.08
N HIS A 158 -8.64 -30.10 15.29
CA HIS A 158 -7.32 -29.70 15.76
C HIS A 158 -7.21 -28.17 15.81
N GLU A 159 -6.75 -27.68 16.96
CA GLU A 159 -6.47 -26.26 17.17
C GLU A 159 -4.98 -25.98 16.94
N TYR A 160 -4.67 -25.00 16.10
CA TYR A 160 -3.28 -24.67 15.76
C TYR A 160 -3.12 -23.23 15.32
N GLU A 161 -1.91 -22.74 15.35
CA GLU A 161 -1.55 -21.42 14.82
C GLU A 161 -0.85 -21.54 13.46
N SER A 162 -1.21 -20.66 12.52
CA SER A 162 -0.53 -20.50 11.25
C SER A 162 -0.73 -19.07 10.73
N LEU A 163 0.15 -18.61 9.85
CA LEU A 163 -0.03 -17.33 9.16
C LEU A 163 -1.20 -17.41 8.17
N ILE A 164 -1.95 -16.32 8.02
CA ILE A 164 -3.03 -16.25 7.03
C ILE A 164 -2.47 -16.53 5.63
N GLY A 165 -1.33 -15.92 5.27
CA GLY A 165 -0.68 -16.15 3.98
C GLY A 165 -0.25 -17.60 3.74
N GLU A 166 0.16 -18.33 4.78
CA GLU A 166 0.46 -19.78 4.66
C GLU A 166 -0.80 -20.59 4.39
N ARG A 167 -1.89 -20.30 5.10
CA ARG A 167 -3.17 -20.96 4.90
C ARG A 167 -3.72 -20.73 3.49
N THR A 168 -3.67 -19.51 2.99
CA THR A 168 -4.15 -19.17 1.65
C THR A 168 -3.25 -19.68 0.53
N SER A 169 -1.99 -20.00 0.83
CA SER A 169 -1.04 -20.66 -0.08
C SER A 169 -1.15 -22.18 -0.08
N GLY A 170 -2.16 -22.75 0.57
CA GLY A 170 -2.40 -24.20 0.63
C GLY A 170 -1.81 -24.91 1.85
N GLY A 171 -1.27 -24.18 2.82
CA GLY A 171 -0.82 -24.76 4.08
C GLY A 171 -2.00 -25.32 4.88
N GLY A 172 -1.90 -26.58 5.31
CA GLY A 172 -2.91 -27.31 6.07
C GLY A 172 -2.67 -27.31 7.58
N CYS A 173 -3.46 -28.13 8.27
CA CYS A 173 -3.28 -28.42 9.68
C CYS A 173 -2.05 -29.29 9.90
N SER A 174 -1.08 -28.81 10.69
CA SER A 174 0.16 -29.54 10.97
C SER A 174 -0.04 -30.89 11.68
N TYR A 175 -1.15 -31.09 12.36
CA TYR A 175 -1.53 -32.36 12.97
C TYR A 175 -2.12 -33.33 11.95
N CYS A 176 -3.01 -32.85 11.07
CA CYS A 176 -3.54 -33.66 9.96
C CYS A 176 -2.44 -34.11 8.99
N ASP A 177 -1.48 -33.21 8.73
CA ASP A 177 -0.31 -33.48 7.87
C ASP A 177 0.73 -34.37 8.54
N GLY A 178 0.56 -34.77 9.81
CA GLY A 178 1.53 -35.57 10.56
C GLY A 178 2.85 -34.86 10.90
N LYS A 179 2.92 -33.55 10.71
CA LYS A 179 4.13 -32.74 11.03
C LYS A 179 4.28 -32.46 12.52
N LYS A 180 3.17 -32.55 13.28
CA LYS A 180 3.13 -32.41 14.73
C LYS A 180 2.39 -33.60 15.34
N ILE A 181 2.85 -34.06 16.50
CA ILE A 181 2.23 -35.13 17.26
C ILE A 181 1.28 -34.52 18.30
N GLY A 182 0.15 -35.17 18.54
CA GLY A 182 -0.88 -34.78 19.51
C GLY A 182 -2.26 -34.69 18.88
N GLN A 183 -3.25 -34.39 19.71
CA GLN A 183 -4.63 -34.24 19.29
C GLN A 183 -5.18 -35.41 18.44
N GLY A 184 -4.86 -36.66 18.87
CA GLY A 184 -5.39 -37.88 18.25
C GLY A 184 -4.62 -38.39 17.03
N ASN A 185 -3.45 -37.84 16.71
CA ASN A 185 -2.57 -38.38 15.67
C ASN A 185 -1.30 -39.11 16.21
N ASP A 186 -1.18 -39.23 17.53
CA ASP A 186 -0.13 -39.99 18.20
C ASP A 186 -0.28 -41.51 17.94
N PHE A 187 0.81 -42.24 18.20
CA PHE A 187 0.87 -43.68 17.94
C PHE A 187 -0.18 -44.45 18.74
N GLU A 188 -0.33 -44.15 20.03
CA GLU A 188 -1.27 -44.80 20.91
C GLU A 188 -2.73 -44.63 20.42
N THR A 189 -3.11 -43.43 20.01
CA THR A 189 -4.45 -43.18 19.48
C THR A 189 -4.69 -43.83 18.11
N LYS A 190 -3.69 -43.83 17.20
CA LYS A 190 -3.84 -44.44 15.88
C LYS A 190 -3.74 -45.97 15.85
N PHE A 191 -3.03 -46.55 16.78
CA PHE A 191 -2.73 -47.97 16.83
C PHE A 191 -3.03 -48.56 18.21
N SER A 192 -4.18 -48.20 18.76
CA SER A 192 -4.61 -48.65 20.10
C SER A 192 -4.66 -50.18 20.28
N GLU A 193 -4.73 -50.91 19.16
CA GLU A 193 -4.67 -52.39 19.19
C GLU A 193 -3.21 -52.95 19.34
N LEU A 194 -2.20 -52.08 19.19
CA LEU A 194 -0.79 -52.44 19.26
C LEU A 194 -0.08 -51.83 20.48
N ALA A 195 -0.78 -51.02 21.29
CA ALA A 195 -0.27 -50.31 22.45
C ALA A 195 -0.50 -51.08 23.79
#